data_63f69a49cc5f6a8ccf80a9939931f5e0
#
_entry.id   63f69a49cc5f6a8ccf80a9939931f5e0
#
_cell.length_a   1.000
_cell.length_b   1.000
_cell.length_c   1.000
_cell.angle_alpha   90.00
_cell.angle_beta   90.00
_cell.angle_gamma   90.00
#
_symmetry.space_group_name_H-M   'P 1'
#
loop_
_entity.id
_entity.type
_entity.pdbx_description
1 polymer ?
#
loop_
_entity_poly.entity_id
_entity_poly.type
_entity_poly.pdbx_seq_one_letter_code
_entity_poly.pdbx_strand_id
1 'polypeptide(L)'
;METVEQIRDRVLAAFPDAEVAVVANPGAAAQHSLLVGAGQALAVARFLRDDAALKLDQCTNVTGVDWPDKEIVETKKVSVPDPAGGPAKIVEEKTKRLQPGCLEVVYHLYSVALRHGPVI
;
A
#
# COMPACT_ATOMS: atom_id res chain seq x y z
N MET A 1 -17.13 9.64 -10.31
CA MET A 1 -16.41 8.91 -9.24
C MET A 1 -14.93 8.88 -9.59
N GLU A 2 -14.09 9.33 -8.67
CA GLU A 2 -12.65 9.35 -8.89
C GLU A 2 -12.01 8.01 -8.52
N THR A 3 -10.99 7.62 -9.27
CA THR A 3 -10.18 6.45 -8.93
C THR A 3 -9.24 6.77 -7.76
N VAL A 4 -8.70 5.73 -7.12
CA VAL A 4 -7.74 5.90 -6.02
C VAL A 4 -6.49 6.66 -6.49
N GLU A 5 -6.05 6.42 -7.72
CA GLU A 5 -4.92 7.13 -8.33
C GLU A 5 -5.20 8.63 -8.48
N GLN A 6 -6.40 9.01 -8.90
CA GLN A 6 -6.81 10.41 -8.99
C GLN A 6 -6.88 11.08 -7.62
N ILE A 7 -7.36 10.38 -6.61
CA ILE A 7 -7.38 10.85 -5.24
C ILE A 7 -5.96 11.06 -4.71
N ARG A 8 -5.05 10.11 -4.98
CA ARG A 8 -3.64 10.26 -4.64
C ARG A 8 -3.06 11.54 -5.25
N ASP A 9 -3.32 11.80 -6.52
CA ASP A 9 -2.79 12.97 -7.21
C ASP A 9 -3.34 14.28 -6.60
N ARG A 10 -4.61 14.30 -6.19
CA ARG A 10 -5.20 15.44 -5.47
C ARG A 10 -4.54 15.67 -4.12
N VAL A 11 -4.30 14.62 -3.36
CA VAL A 11 -3.64 14.70 -2.06
C VAL A 11 -2.21 15.23 -2.21
N LEU A 12 -1.47 14.72 -3.19
CA LEU A 12 -0.09 15.17 -3.45
C LEU A 12 -0.04 16.60 -3.96
N ALA A 13 -1.05 17.06 -4.68
CA ALA A 13 -1.15 18.47 -5.09
C ALA A 13 -1.36 19.42 -3.89
N ALA A 14 -2.13 18.98 -2.89
CA ALA A 14 -2.37 19.74 -1.67
C ALA A 14 -1.22 19.61 -0.65
N PHE A 15 -0.61 18.45 -0.58
CA PHE A 15 0.47 18.12 0.36
C PHE A 15 1.65 17.48 -0.39
N PRO A 16 2.52 18.28 -1.04
CA PRO A 16 3.61 17.72 -1.87
C PRO A 16 4.60 16.83 -1.11
N ASP A 17 4.74 17.03 0.19
CA ASP A 17 5.65 16.27 1.06
C ASP A 17 4.98 15.06 1.70
N ALA A 18 3.72 14.79 1.39
CA ALA A 18 3.00 13.66 1.98
C ALA A 18 3.48 12.32 1.42
N GLU A 19 3.64 11.33 2.30
CA GLU A 19 3.88 9.94 1.91
C GLU A 19 2.53 9.29 1.58
N VAL A 20 2.22 9.21 0.30
CA VAL A 20 0.97 8.64 -0.20
C VAL A 20 1.27 7.68 -1.34
N ALA A 21 0.75 6.46 -1.25
CA ALA A 21 0.94 5.44 -2.28
C ALA A 21 -0.35 4.67 -2.51
N VAL A 22 -0.53 4.20 -3.74
CA VAL A 22 -1.65 3.29 -4.08
C VAL A 22 -1.22 1.86 -3.85
N VAL A 23 -2.00 1.13 -3.06
CA VAL A 23 -1.80 -0.30 -2.83
C VAL A 23 -2.82 -1.07 -3.66
N ALA A 24 -2.32 -1.83 -4.62
CA ALA A 24 -3.15 -2.65 -5.48
C ALA A 24 -3.70 -3.86 -4.71
N ASN A 25 -5.00 -4.13 -4.90
CA ASN A 25 -5.62 -5.32 -4.35
C ASN A 25 -5.79 -6.35 -5.48
N PRO A 26 -5.05 -7.48 -5.47
CA PRO A 26 -5.16 -8.51 -6.49
C PRO A 26 -6.41 -9.39 -6.35
N GLY A 27 -7.21 -9.20 -5.29
CA GLY A 27 -8.42 -9.94 -5.06
C GLY A 27 -9.51 -9.66 -6.09
N ALA A 28 -10.55 -10.50 -6.11
CA ALA A 28 -11.66 -10.41 -7.06
C ALA A 28 -12.42 -9.08 -6.98
N ALA A 29 -12.46 -8.44 -5.81
CA ALA A 29 -13.09 -7.14 -5.62
C ALA A 29 -12.33 -5.99 -6.28
N ALA A 30 -11.03 -6.17 -6.58
CA ALA A 30 -10.14 -5.19 -7.20
C ALA A 30 -10.21 -3.79 -6.53
N GLN A 31 -10.49 -3.76 -5.24
CA GLN A 31 -10.63 -2.53 -4.48
C GLN A 31 -9.26 -2.07 -3.98
N HIS A 32 -8.64 -1.18 -4.73
CA HIS A 32 -7.35 -0.61 -4.37
C HIS A 32 -7.50 0.33 -3.19
N SER A 33 -6.43 0.47 -2.41
CA SER A 33 -6.40 1.36 -1.24
C SER A 33 -5.30 2.41 -1.37
N LEU A 34 -5.43 3.47 -0.60
CA LEU A 34 -4.46 4.54 -0.51
C LEU A 34 -3.72 4.41 0.82
N LEU A 35 -2.40 4.24 0.76
CA LEU A 35 -1.55 4.19 1.94
C LEU A 35 -1.04 5.60 2.26
N VAL A 36 -1.27 6.04 3.48
CA VAL A 36 -0.89 7.38 3.95
C VAL A 36 0.03 7.27 5.15
N GLY A 37 1.10 8.04 5.17
CA GLY A 37 2.03 8.10 6.30
C GLY A 37 1.35 8.60 7.58
N ALA A 38 1.67 7.99 8.72
CA ALA A 38 1.04 8.29 9.99
C ALA A 38 1.14 9.77 10.41
N GLY A 39 2.24 10.44 10.10
CA GLY A 39 2.46 11.84 10.44
C GLY A 39 1.53 12.81 9.71
N GLN A 40 0.95 12.41 8.60
CA GLN A 40 0.09 13.25 7.75
C GLN A 40 -1.35 12.75 7.71
N ALA A 41 -1.66 11.66 8.39
CA ALA A 41 -2.97 11.02 8.33
C ALA A 41 -4.11 11.98 8.69
N LEU A 42 -3.96 12.78 9.73
CA LEU A 42 -4.98 13.74 10.16
C LEU A 42 -5.23 14.82 9.11
N ALA A 43 -4.16 15.41 8.57
CA ALA A 43 -4.27 16.46 7.56
C ALA A 43 -4.91 15.94 6.28
N VAL A 44 -4.50 14.76 5.84
CA VAL A 44 -5.07 14.08 4.67
C VAL A 44 -6.54 13.73 4.89
N ALA A 45 -6.90 13.22 6.06
CA ALA A 45 -8.28 12.89 6.40
C ALA A 45 -9.20 14.13 6.32
N ARG A 46 -8.75 15.27 6.86
CA ARG A 46 -9.49 16.54 6.76
C ARG A 46 -9.65 16.98 5.32
N PHE A 47 -8.60 16.89 4.52
CA PHE A 47 -8.64 17.22 3.11
C PHE A 47 -9.67 16.36 2.36
N LEU A 48 -9.66 15.05 2.57
CA LEU A 48 -10.60 14.13 1.93
C LEU A 48 -12.05 14.41 2.31
N ARG A 49 -12.30 14.83 3.54
CA ARG A 49 -13.63 15.23 4.00
C ARG A 49 -14.09 16.52 3.37
N ASP A 50 -13.22 17.53 3.28
CA ASP A 50 -13.56 18.89 2.93
C ASP A 50 -13.47 19.20 1.43
N ASP A 51 -12.77 18.38 0.64
CA ASP A 51 -12.65 18.58 -0.80
C ASP A 51 -14.01 18.41 -1.49
N ALA A 52 -14.38 19.40 -2.30
CA ALA A 52 -15.70 19.46 -2.93
C ALA A 52 -15.95 18.32 -3.91
N ALA A 53 -14.88 17.76 -4.53
CA ALA A 53 -14.99 16.65 -5.47
C ALA A 53 -15.01 15.28 -4.77
N LEU A 54 -14.52 15.20 -3.55
CA LEU A 54 -14.41 13.95 -2.79
C LEU A 54 -15.49 13.83 -1.71
N LYS A 55 -15.61 14.81 -0.82
CA LYS A 55 -16.58 14.83 0.28
C LYS A 55 -16.71 13.49 1.00
N LEU A 56 -15.58 12.89 1.37
CA LEU A 56 -15.57 11.63 2.09
C LEU A 56 -15.91 11.87 3.57
N ASP A 57 -17.17 12.11 3.83
CA ASP A 57 -17.70 12.59 5.10
C ASP A 57 -18.17 11.46 6.03
N GLN A 58 -18.20 10.23 5.56
CA GLN A 58 -18.59 9.07 6.35
C GLN A 58 -17.45 8.06 6.44
N CYS A 59 -17.08 7.70 7.67
CA CYS A 59 -16.21 6.57 7.94
C CYS A 59 -17.09 5.36 8.30
N THR A 60 -17.22 4.41 7.38
CA THR A 60 -18.09 3.24 7.59
C THR A 60 -17.45 2.18 8.47
N ASN A 61 -16.13 2.12 8.47
CA ASN A 61 -15.38 1.14 9.26
C ASN A 61 -13.98 1.66 9.57
N VAL A 62 -13.49 1.37 10.79
CA VAL A 62 -12.12 1.59 11.21
C VAL A 62 -11.60 0.27 11.77
N THR A 63 -10.55 -0.26 11.17
CA THR A 63 -9.98 -1.56 11.55
C THR A 63 -8.50 -1.42 11.85
N GLY A 64 -8.08 -1.91 13.01
CA GLY A 64 -6.67 -2.04 13.34
C GLY A 64 -6.13 -3.37 12.80
N VAL A 65 -4.96 -3.32 12.20
CA VAL A 65 -4.26 -4.51 11.70
C VAL A 65 -2.88 -4.57 12.34
N ASP A 66 -2.57 -5.70 12.93
CA ASP A 66 -1.25 -6.00 13.48
C ASP A 66 -0.49 -6.88 12.49
N TRP A 67 0.57 -6.33 11.92
CA TRP A 67 1.48 -7.06 11.06
C TRP A 67 2.68 -7.50 11.88
N PRO A 68 2.80 -8.78 12.26
CA PRO A 68 3.96 -9.26 13.00
C PRO A 68 5.22 -9.24 12.14
N ASP A 69 6.38 -9.27 12.80
CA ASP A 69 7.64 -9.45 12.11
C ASP A 69 7.61 -10.71 11.25
N LYS A 70 8.05 -10.60 10.02
CA LYS A 70 8.03 -11.70 9.05
C LYS A 70 9.42 -11.97 8.52
N GLU A 71 9.81 -13.24 8.53
CA GLU A 71 11.02 -13.70 7.86
C GLU A 71 10.70 -14.01 6.40
N ILE A 72 11.36 -13.29 5.49
CA ILE A 72 11.23 -13.50 4.05
C ILE A 72 12.44 -14.30 3.57
N VAL A 73 12.18 -15.46 2.96
CA VAL A 73 13.20 -16.29 2.33
C VAL A 73 13.14 -16.06 0.82
N GLU A 74 14.22 -15.50 0.27
CA GLU A 74 14.37 -15.33 -1.16
C GLU A 74 15.32 -16.40 -1.69
N THR A 75 14.89 -17.13 -2.72
CA THR A 75 15.71 -18.12 -3.40
C THR A 75 16.16 -17.59 -4.74
N LYS A 76 17.47 -17.48 -4.95
CA LYS A 76 18.05 -17.11 -6.24
C LYS A 76 18.78 -18.31 -6.83
N LYS A 77 18.53 -18.56 -8.12
CA LYS A 77 19.30 -19.53 -8.90
C LYS A 77 20.50 -18.82 -9.52
N VAL A 78 21.70 -19.21 -9.11
CA VAL A 78 22.96 -18.66 -9.63
C VAL A 78 23.67 -19.73 -10.42
N SER A 79 24.10 -19.39 -11.63
CA SER A 79 24.95 -20.25 -12.45
C SER A 79 26.39 -20.12 -11.98
N VAL A 80 26.99 -21.22 -11.47
CA VAL A 80 28.38 -21.25 -11.03
C VAL A 80 29.17 -22.04 -12.06
N PRO A 81 30.26 -21.50 -12.66
CA PRO A 81 31.10 -22.24 -13.57
C PRO A 81 31.80 -23.39 -12.84
N ASP A 82 31.85 -24.55 -13.49
CA ASP A 82 32.54 -25.73 -12.95
C ASP A 82 34.06 -25.51 -13.06
N PRO A 83 34.83 -25.56 -11.95
CA PRO A 83 36.27 -25.42 -11.98
C PRO A 83 37.01 -26.55 -12.76
N ALA A 84 36.33 -27.67 -13.01
CA ALA A 84 36.87 -28.77 -13.82
C ALA A 84 36.63 -28.63 -15.34
N GLY A 85 36.04 -27.50 -15.79
CA GLY A 85 35.77 -27.24 -17.21
C GLY A 85 34.51 -27.91 -17.75
N GLY A 86 33.63 -28.45 -16.87
CA GLY A 86 32.34 -29.01 -17.21
C GLY A 86 31.22 -27.95 -17.39
N PRO A 87 29.98 -28.38 -17.70
CA PRO A 87 28.87 -27.46 -17.80
C PRO A 87 28.61 -26.75 -16.47
N ALA A 88 28.22 -25.48 -16.54
CA ALA A 88 27.91 -24.66 -15.38
C ALA A 88 26.80 -25.31 -14.53
N LYS A 89 27.00 -25.38 -13.21
CA LYS A 89 25.99 -25.89 -12.27
C LYS A 89 25.13 -24.74 -11.79
N ILE A 90 23.84 -24.99 -11.69
CA ILE A 90 22.90 -24.07 -11.10
C ILE A 90 22.84 -24.35 -9.59
N VAL A 91 23.23 -23.34 -8.79
CA VAL A 91 23.18 -23.41 -7.33
C VAL A 91 22.08 -22.48 -6.84
N GLU A 92 21.25 -22.98 -5.94
CA GLU A 92 20.23 -22.15 -5.27
C GLU A 92 20.84 -21.43 -4.07
N GLU A 93 20.83 -20.11 -4.09
CA GLU A 93 21.16 -19.29 -2.94
C GLU A 93 19.88 -18.85 -2.22
N LYS A 94 19.80 -19.15 -0.92
CA LYS A 94 18.72 -18.72 -0.06
C LYS A 94 19.18 -17.52 0.76
N THR A 95 18.50 -16.38 0.59
CA THR A 95 18.72 -15.18 1.39
C THR A 95 17.55 -14.99 2.32
N LYS A 96 17.84 -14.86 3.62
CA LYS A 96 16.83 -14.56 4.65
C LYS A 96 16.85 -13.07 4.96
N ARG A 97 15.67 -12.45 4.96
CA ARG A 97 15.49 -11.05 5.33
C ARG A 97 14.37 -10.93 6.35
N LEU A 98 14.61 -10.17 7.41
CA LEU A 98 13.58 -9.85 8.37
C LEU A 98 12.82 -8.61 7.90
N GLN A 99 11.51 -8.75 7.71
CA GLN A 99 10.61 -7.63 7.49
C GLN A 99 10.00 -7.24 8.84
N PRO A 100 10.31 -6.03 9.37
CA PRO A 100 9.75 -5.61 10.63
C PRO A 100 8.23 -5.47 10.53
N GLY A 101 7.55 -5.86 11.60
CA GLY A 101 6.10 -5.69 11.72
C GLY A 101 5.72 -4.23 11.92
N CYS A 102 4.44 -3.95 11.74
CA CYS A 102 3.89 -2.63 11.98
C CYS A 102 2.43 -2.74 12.43
N LEU A 103 1.92 -1.65 12.99
CA LEU A 103 0.51 -1.46 13.25
C LEU A 103 -0.07 -0.59 12.15
N GLU A 104 -1.20 -1.01 11.59
CA GLU A 104 -1.87 -0.33 10.50
C GLU A 104 -3.32 -0.09 10.88
N VAL A 105 -3.86 1.06 10.50
CA VAL A 105 -5.27 1.37 10.65
C VAL A 105 -5.88 1.54 9.28
N VAL A 106 -6.93 0.79 9.01
CA VAL A 106 -7.67 0.82 7.74
C VAL A 106 -8.98 1.56 7.94
N TYR A 107 -9.21 2.58 7.12
CA TYR A 107 -10.44 3.37 7.12
C TYR A 107 -11.21 3.11 5.83
N HIS A 108 -12.46 2.69 5.96
CA HIS A 108 -13.39 2.63 4.84
C HIS A 108 -14.19 3.93 4.80
N LEU A 109 -13.86 4.80 3.84
CA LEU A 109 -14.48 6.11 3.70
C LEU A 109 -15.52 6.10 2.59
N TYR A 110 -16.56 6.91 2.77
CA TYR A 110 -17.66 7.03 1.82
C TYR A 110 -18.20 8.46 1.80
N SER A 111 -18.60 8.91 0.63
CA SER A 111 -19.32 10.17 0.47
C SER A 111 -20.81 9.88 0.29
N VAL A 112 -21.61 10.32 1.25
CA VAL A 112 -23.06 10.18 1.20
C VAL A 112 -23.64 11.04 0.09
N ALA A 113 -23.13 12.25 -0.07
CA ALA A 113 -23.59 13.20 -1.08
C ALA A 113 -23.28 12.73 -2.52
N LEU A 114 -22.04 12.27 -2.74
CA LEU A 114 -21.55 11.89 -4.07
C LEU A 114 -21.65 10.38 -4.36
N ARG A 115 -22.02 9.59 -3.36
CA ARG A 115 -22.20 8.14 -3.44
C ARG A 115 -20.99 7.40 -3.99
N HIS A 116 -19.82 7.72 -3.47
CA HIS A 116 -18.58 7.01 -3.80
C HIS A 116 -17.67 6.91 -2.59
N GLY A 117 -16.72 5.99 -2.64
CA GLY A 117 -15.75 5.87 -1.56
C GLY A 117 -14.61 4.92 -1.87
N PRO A 118 -13.38 5.36 -1.62
CA PRO A 118 -12.22 4.48 -1.62
C PRO A 118 -12.01 3.83 -0.25
N VAL A 119 -11.06 2.88 -0.20
CA VAL A 119 -10.50 2.32 1.03
C VAL A 119 -9.13 2.96 1.27
N ILE A 120 -8.93 3.44 2.48
CA ILE A 120 -7.67 4.13 2.84
C ILE A 120 -7.07 3.52 4.10
#